data_4c37fb37daec1420f35d6c1e09947f5b
#
_entry.id   4c37fb37daec1420f35d6c1e09947f5b
#
_cell.length_a   1.000
_cell.length_b   1.000
_cell.length_c   1.000
_cell.angle_alpha   90.00
_cell.angle_beta   90.00
_cell.angle_gamma   90.00
#
_symmetry.space_group_name_H-M   'P 1'
#
loop_
_entity.id
_entity.type
_entity.pdbx_description
1 polymer ?
#
loop_
_entity_poly.entity_id
_entity_poly.type
_entity_poly.pdbx_seq_one_letter_code
_entity_poly.pdbx_strand_id
1 'polypeptide(L)'
;MGACQSKNEETTQATSYSIVSSTASESASSSSELQESYVSSSSTEAVENTYWNGEKDQKLSEFMSSWGQRMNQTYKQYSPGHNVDLYGLQLPDEVLTQTKFQVAIGQTPIVLNWSGDGVVDSGYALVAVYSDADTQPYLAKHVYFFTINSGIPKVLVTT
;
A
#
# COMPACT_ATOMS: atom_id res chain seq x y z
N MET A 1 -40.96 40.63 18.35
CA MET A 1 -40.96 41.40 17.10
C MET A 1 -39.52 41.46 16.56
N GLY A 2 -39.31 41.00 15.32
CA GLY A 2 -38.06 41.20 14.60
C GLY A 2 -37.50 39.89 14.05
N ALA A 3 -38.11 39.41 12.98
CA ALA A 3 -37.52 38.41 12.08
C ALA A 3 -36.50 39.07 11.20
N CYS A 4 -35.38 38.42 10.94
CA CYS A 4 -34.60 38.63 9.72
C CYS A 4 -34.08 37.28 9.23
N GLN A 5 -34.72 36.87 8.18
CA GLN A 5 -34.36 35.79 7.27
C GLN A 5 -33.28 36.34 6.31
N SER A 6 -32.22 35.59 6.08
CA SER A 6 -31.39 35.73 4.90
C SER A 6 -31.06 34.35 4.35
N LYS A 7 -31.67 34.07 3.23
CA LYS A 7 -31.31 33.14 2.21
C LYS A 7 -29.95 33.50 1.65
N ASN A 8 -29.09 32.55 1.41
CA ASN A 8 -28.15 32.62 0.30
C ASN A 8 -27.99 31.26 -0.36
N GLU A 9 -28.13 31.37 -1.67
CA GLU A 9 -28.26 30.34 -2.65
C GLU A 9 -26.93 29.65 -2.98
N GLU A 10 -27.09 28.41 -3.26
CA GLU A 10 -26.28 27.47 -4.02
C GLU A 10 -25.55 28.07 -5.21
N THR A 11 -24.27 27.76 -5.38
CA THR A 11 -23.61 27.79 -6.68
C THR A 11 -22.70 26.60 -6.83
N THR A 12 -23.24 25.59 -7.49
CA THR A 12 -22.54 24.43 -8.01
C THR A 12 -21.76 24.90 -9.26
N GLN A 13 -20.45 24.78 -9.24
CA GLN A 13 -19.65 24.81 -10.46
C GLN A 13 -19.04 23.43 -10.72
N ALA A 14 -19.65 22.74 -11.66
CA ALA A 14 -19.09 21.58 -12.30
C ALA A 14 -18.05 22.03 -13.35
N THR A 15 -16.80 21.63 -13.14
CA THR A 15 -15.76 21.82 -14.15
C THR A 15 -15.62 20.52 -14.93
N SER A 16 -16.15 20.52 -16.13
CA SER A 16 -16.00 19.47 -17.13
C SER A 16 -14.62 19.57 -17.78
N TYR A 17 -13.84 18.50 -17.74
CA TYR A 17 -12.61 18.39 -18.54
C TYR A 17 -12.92 17.66 -19.83
N SER A 18 -12.74 18.37 -20.94
CA SER A 18 -12.83 17.82 -22.28
C SER A 18 -11.55 17.06 -22.63
N ILE A 19 -11.71 15.79 -23.03
CA ILE A 19 -10.67 14.98 -23.62
C ILE A 19 -10.60 15.30 -25.10
N VAL A 20 -9.49 15.85 -25.56
CA VAL A 20 -9.19 15.97 -26.99
C VAL A 20 -8.39 14.77 -27.44
N SER A 21 -9.03 13.91 -28.22
CA SER A 21 -8.39 12.90 -29.06
C SER A 21 -7.74 13.57 -30.27
N SER A 22 -6.47 13.31 -30.45
CA SER A 22 -5.81 13.62 -31.74
C SER A 22 -5.28 12.32 -32.33
N THR A 23 -5.98 11.88 -33.37
CA THR A 23 -5.56 10.89 -34.37
C THR A 23 -4.82 11.59 -35.49
N ALA A 24 -3.78 10.96 -36.02
CA ALA A 24 -3.34 10.87 -37.41
C ALA A 24 -1.82 10.77 -37.45
N SER A 25 -1.29 9.79 -37.99
CA SER A 25 -1.17 9.16 -39.31
C SER A 25 0.26 9.17 -39.79
N GLU A 26 0.74 7.95 -40.05
CA GLU A 26 1.62 7.47 -41.14
C GLU A 26 2.79 8.31 -41.63
N SER A 27 3.97 7.70 -41.62
CA SER A 27 4.62 7.25 -42.87
C SER A 27 5.90 6.45 -42.62
N ALA A 28 6.00 5.40 -43.41
CA ALA A 28 7.02 4.40 -43.55
C ALA A 28 8.41 4.92 -43.95
N SER A 29 9.49 4.23 -43.59
CA SER A 29 10.35 3.52 -44.53
C SER A 29 11.73 3.13 -43.94
N SER A 30 12.06 1.84 -44.20
CA SER A 30 13.36 1.26 -44.57
C SER A 30 14.42 0.91 -43.52
N SER A 31 14.54 -0.40 -43.34
CA SER A 31 15.72 -1.28 -43.45
C SER A 31 16.99 -0.96 -42.67
N SER A 32 17.33 -1.84 -41.74
CA SER A 32 18.57 -2.66 -41.82
C SER A 32 18.56 -3.74 -40.74
N GLU A 33 18.76 -4.97 -41.17
CA GLU A 33 19.01 -6.17 -40.38
C GLU A 33 20.27 -6.00 -39.54
N LEU A 34 20.20 -6.40 -38.27
CA LEU A 34 21.27 -7.10 -37.57
C LEU A 34 20.61 -8.08 -36.60
N GLN A 35 20.80 -9.32 -36.97
CA GLN A 35 20.40 -10.52 -36.28
C GLN A 35 21.36 -10.75 -35.12
N GLU A 36 20.89 -10.59 -33.89
CA GLU A 36 21.58 -11.17 -32.74
C GLU A 36 20.64 -12.12 -32.02
N SER A 37 21.12 -13.35 -31.98
CA SER A 37 20.49 -14.51 -31.41
C SER A 37 20.27 -14.37 -29.92
N TYR A 38 19.02 -14.24 -29.50
CA TYR A 38 18.62 -14.46 -28.11
C TYR A 38 18.34 -15.93 -27.89
N VAL A 39 19.19 -16.55 -27.09
CA VAL A 39 18.90 -17.87 -26.52
C VAL A 39 17.69 -17.70 -25.63
N SER A 40 16.56 -18.13 -26.14
CA SER A 40 15.31 -18.24 -25.41
C SER A 40 15.45 -19.35 -24.37
N SER A 41 15.85 -19.01 -23.16
CA SER A 41 15.59 -19.88 -22.02
C SER A 41 14.14 -19.70 -21.63
N SER A 42 13.27 -20.49 -22.25
CA SER A 42 11.89 -20.65 -21.83
C SER A 42 11.86 -21.49 -20.54
N SER A 43 12.05 -20.85 -19.40
CA SER A 43 11.50 -21.38 -18.17
C SER A 43 10.01 -21.06 -18.19
N THR A 44 9.20 -22.06 -18.44
CA THR A 44 7.76 -22.02 -18.22
C THR A 44 7.55 -22.02 -16.69
N GLU A 45 7.79 -20.88 -16.05
CA GLU A 45 7.30 -20.66 -14.71
C GLU A 45 5.78 -20.48 -14.83
N ALA A 46 5.06 -21.38 -14.17
CA ALA A 46 3.65 -21.19 -13.90
C ALA A 46 3.53 -19.76 -13.33
N VAL A 47 2.70 -18.93 -13.97
CA VAL A 47 2.39 -17.59 -13.47
C VAL A 47 1.57 -17.80 -12.20
N GLU A 48 2.26 -18.05 -11.10
CA GLU A 48 1.63 -17.96 -9.78
C GLU A 48 1.16 -16.51 -9.64
N ASN A 49 -0.11 -16.37 -9.35
CA ASN A 49 -0.77 -15.08 -9.26
C ASN A 49 -0.32 -14.36 -7.97
N THR A 50 0.93 -13.92 -7.95
CA THR A 50 1.51 -13.23 -6.80
C THR A 50 1.09 -11.77 -6.81
N TYR A 51 0.52 -11.34 -5.70
CA TYR A 51 0.12 -9.93 -5.51
C TYR A 51 1.24 -9.07 -4.92
N TRP A 52 2.27 -9.70 -4.34
CA TRP A 52 3.43 -9.05 -3.73
C TRP A 52 4.73 -9.69 -4.20
N ASN A 53 5.82 -8.93 -4.22
CA ASN A 53 7.16 -9.42 -4.54
C ASN A 53 8.23 -8.40 -4.10
N GLY A 54 9.51 -8.75 -4.23
CA GLY A 54 10.62 -7.89 -3.82
C GLY A 54 10.68 -6.54 -4.52
N GLU A 55 10.24 -6.44 -5.78
CA GLU A 55 10.20 -5.15 -6.50
C GLU A 55 9.15 -4.20 -5.89
N LYS A 56 7.98 -4.73 -5.52
CA LYS A 56 6.93 -3.96 -4.85
C LYS A 56 7.34 -3.56 -3.44
N ASP A 57 8.06 -4.45 -2.73
CA ASP A 57 8.60 -4.15 -1.40
C ASP A 57 9.61 -3.00 -1.46
N GLN A 58 10.53 -3.02 -2.43
CA GLN A 58 11.47 -1.93 -2.65
C GLN A 58 10.76 -0.60 -2.95
N LYS A 59 9.78 -0.60 -3.86
CA LYS A 59 8.98 0.60 -4.17
C LYS A 59 8.25 1.14 -2.95
N LEU A 60 7.73 0.26 -2.10
CA LEU A 60 7.11 0.65 -0.85
C LEU A 60 8.12 1.27 0.12
N SER A 61 9.32 0.71 0.22
CA SER A 61 10.40 1.25 1.05
C SER A 61 10.79 2.67 0.63
N GLU A 62 10.96 2.90 -0.67
CA GLU A 62 11.24 4.22 -1.24
C GLU A 62 10.10 5.21 -0.97
N PHE A 63 8.85 4.76 -1.12
CA PHE A 63 7.67 5.56 -0.79
C PHE A 63 7.65 5.93 0.70
N MET A 64 7.85 4.98 1.61
CA MET A 64 7.83 5.22 3.06
C MET A 64 8.95 6.16 3.50
N SER A 65 10.11 6.09 2.86
CA SER A 65 11.21 7.03 3.10
C SER A 65 10.81 8.46 2.69
N SER A 66 10.25 8.65 1.49
CA SER A 66 9.83 9.96 1.01
C SER A 66 8.61 10.50 1.77
N TRP A 67 7.69 9.63 2.15
CA TRP A 67 6.54 9.96 2.99
C TRP A 67 7.00 10.45 4.37
N GLY A 68 7.90 9.71 5.01
CA GLY A 68 8.48 10.08 6.30
C GLY A 68 9.12 11.47 6.27
N GLN A 69 9.91 11.77 5.24
CA GLN A 69 10.51 13.09 5.07
C GLN A 69 9.47 14.21 5.02
N ARG A 70 8.37 14.02 4.27
CA ARG A 70 7.28 15.01 4.17
C ARG A 70 6.55 15.21 5.48
N MET A 71 6.43 14.16 6.30
CA MET A 71 5.75 14.19 7.59
C MET A 71 6.68 14.55 8.74
N ASN A 72 7.98 14.77 8.49
CA ASN A 72 9.03 14.90 9.49
C ASN A 72 9.06 13.70 10.47
N GLN A 73 8.91 12.51 9.91
CA GLN A 73 8.90 11.23 10.61
C GLN A 73 9.92 10.29 9.96
N THR A 74 10.42 9.31 10.71
CA THR A 74 11.34 8.29 10.21
C THR A 74 10.72 6.93 10.41
N TYR A 75 10.40 6.26 9.31
CA TYR A 75 9.82 4.93 9.32
C TYR A 75 10.86 3.86 9.11
N LYS A 76 10.74 2.76 9.87
CA LYS A 76 11.50 1.53 9.69
C LYS A 76 10.57 0.39 9.35
N GLN A 77 11.07 -0.57 8.59
CA GLN A 77 10.34 -1.80 8.27
C GLN A 77 10.55 -2.85 9.36
N TYR A 78 9.49 -3.59 9.66
CA TYR A 78 9.45 -4.67 10.64
C TYR A 78 8.83 -5.92 10.02
N SER A 79 9.17 -7.08 10.58
CA SER A 79 8.74 -8.39 10.08
C SER A 79 8.62 -9.39 11.24
N PRO A 80 8.03 -10.58 11.02
CA PRO A 80 7.98 -11.61 12.05
C PRO A 80 9.37 -11.91 12.64
N GLY A 81 9.43 -11.93 13.97
CA GLY A 81 10.70 -12.08 14.71
C GLY A 81 11.56 -10.81 14.80
N HIS A 82 11.19 -9.75 14.09
CA HIS A 82 11.83 -8.44 14.14
C HIS A 82 10.77 -7.37 14.39
N ASN A 83 10.38 -7.23 15.63
CA ASN A 83 9.23 -6.46 16.07
C ASN A 83 9.56 -5.01 16.42
N VAL A 84 8.56 -4.13 16.28
CA VAL A 84 8.53 -2.83 16.93
C VAL A 84 7.75 -2.92 18.24
N ASP A 85 8.21 -2.21 19.26
CA ASP A 85 7.44 -2.00 20.49
C ASP A 85 6.47 -0.83 20.32
N LEU A 86 5.18 -1.13 20.28
CA LEU A 86 4.12 -0.14 20.33
C LEU A 86 3.38 -0.23 21.66
N TYR A 87 3.79 0.59 22.63
CA TYR A 87 3.17 0.64 23.96
C TYR A 87 3.16 -0.72 24.69
N GLY A 88 4.22 -1.51 24.52
CA GLY A 88 4.35 -2.85 25.08
C GLY A 88 3.82 -3.98 24.20
N LEU A 89 3.30 -3.66 23.01
CA LEU A 89 2.92 -4.64 21.99
C LEU A 89 4.10 -4.90 21.04
N GLN A 90 4.47 -6.16 20.87
CA GLN A 90 5.50 -6.58 19.94
C GLN A 90 4.88 -6.86 18.55
N LEU A 91 4.96 -5.89 17.67
CA LEU A 91 4.33 -5.94 16.34
C LEU A 91 5.36 -6.23 15.25
N PRO A 92 5.08 -7.15 14.29
CA PRO A 92 3.79 -7.76 14.01
C PRO A 92 3.46 -9.06 14.76
N ASP A 93 4.36 -9.67 15.52
CA ASP A 93 4.17 -11.05 16.03
C ASP A 93 2.88 -11.21 16.85
N GLU A 94 2.56 -10.27 17.74
CA GLU A 94 1.40 -10.40 18.62
C GLU A 94 0.05 -10.32 17.89
N VAL A 95 -0.01 -9.61 16.75
CA VAL A 95 -1.22 -9.58 15.92
C VAL A 95 -1.33 -10.76 14.97
N LEU A 96 -0.18 -11.36 14.57
CA LEU A 96 -0.16 -12.56 13.74
C LEU A 96 -0.56 -13.80 14.53
N THR A 97 -0.14 -13.91 15.79
CA THR A 97 -0.47 -15.05 16.67
C THR A 97 -1.89 -14.99 17.22
N GLN A 98 -2.54 -13.83 17.20
CA GLN A 98 -3.91 -13.59 17.70
C GLN A 98 -4.15 -14.07 19.15
N THR A 99 -3.09 -14.22 19.93
CA THR A 99 -3.18 -14.77 21.29
C THR A 99 -3.64 -13.75 22.31
N LYS A 100 -3.27 -12.48 22.13
CA LYS A 100 -3.56 -11.38 23.06
C LYS A 100 -4.34 -10.25 22.41
N PHE A 101 -4.07 -9.99 21.13
CA PHE A 101 -4.63 -8.86 20.41
C PHE A 101 -5.20 -9.31 19.08
N GLN A 102 -6.36 -8.78 18.75
CA GLN A 102 -7.01 -8.99 17.48
C GLN A 102 -7.19 -7.66 16.77
N VAL A 103 -6.71 -7.61 15.52
CA VAL A 103 -6.92 -6.44 14.66
C VAL A 103 -8.38 -6.39 14.22
N ALA A 104 -8.94 -5.20 14.17
CA ALA A 104 -10.29 -4.98 13.67
C ALA A 104 -10.31 -3.79 12.69
N ILE A 105 -11.19 -3.87 11.70
CA ILE A 105 -11.54 -2.75 10.83
C ILE A 105 -12.90 -2.24 11.27
N GLY A 106 -12.93 -1.07 11.89
CA GLY A 106 -14.10 -0.61 12.62
C GLY A 106 -14.39 -1.55 13.79
N GLN A 107 -15.54 -2.24 13.77
CA GLN A 107 -15.91 -3.21 14.80
C GLN A 107 -15.78 -4.67 14.32
N THR A 108 -15.30 -4.89 13.12
CA THR A 108 -15.17 -6.23 12.54
C THR A 108 -13.77 -6.78 12.75
N PRO A 109 -13.61 -7.84 13.57
CA PRO A 109 -12.33 -8.52 13.71
C PRO A 109 -11.85 -9.09 12.39
N ILE A 110 -10.54 -8.99 12.14
CA ILE A 110 -9.89 -9.56 10.98
C ILE A 110 -8.71 -10.44 11.38
N VAL A 111 -8.36 -11.36 10.49
CA VAL A 111 -7.18 -12.22 10.63
C VAL A 111 -6.08 -11.69 9.72
N LEU A 112 -4.90 -11.47 10.26
CA LEU A 112 -3.69 -11.14 9.50
C LEU A 112 -2.81 -12.39 9.42
N ASN A 113 -2.32 -12.70 8.22
CA ASN A 113 -1.36 -13.76 7.98
C ASN A 113 -0.16 -13.15 7.23
N TRP A 114 1.04 -13.38 7.72
CA TRP A 114 2.23 -12.92 7.00
C TRP A 114 2.38 -13.64 5.66
N SER A 115 2.64 -12.90 4.60
CA SER A 115 2.76 -13.46 3.26
C SER A 115 3.81 -12.70 2.45
N GLY A 116 4.77 -13.43 1.89
CA GLY A 116 5.81 -12.84 1.03
C GLY A 116 5.37 -12.63 -0.42
N ASP A 117 4.26 -13.23 -0.83
CA ASP A 117 3.70 -13.16 -2.19
C ASP A 117 2.33 -12.45 -2.25
N GLY A 118 1.78 -12.10 -1.09
CA GLY A 118 0.48 -11.45 -0.98
C GLY A 118 -0.72 -12.40 -1.12
N VAL A 119 -0.49 -13.71 -1.05
CA VAL A 119 -1.52 -14.75 -1.13
C VAL A 119 -1.70 -15.41 0.23
N VAL A 120 -2.94 -15.59 0.66
CA VAL A 120 -3.32 -16.33 1.86
C VAL A 120 -4.63 -17.05 1.62
N ASP A 121 -4.85 -18.19 2.29
CA ASP A 121 -6.07 -18.98 2.16
C ASP A 121 -7.31 -18.25 2.69
N SER A 122 -7.14 -17.42 3.71
CA SER A 122 -8.22 -16.64 4.29
C SER A 122 -7.70 -15.40 5.03
N GLY A 123 -8.55 -14.40 5.20
CA GLY A 123 -8.20 -13.17 5.90
C GLY A 123 -7.41 -12.20 5.03
N TYR A 124 -6.43 -11.54 5.62
CA TYR A 124 -5.60 -10.53 4.99
C TYR A 124 -4.14 -11.01 4.94
N ALA A 125 -3.54 -10.99 3.77
CA ALA A 125 -2.10 -11.15 3.62
C ALA A 125 -1.41 -9.89 4.14
N LEU A 126 -0.64 -9.99 5.22
CA LEU A 126 0.23 -8.92 5.71
C LEU A 126 1.56 -9.01 4.97
N VAL A 127 1.88 -8.04 4.14
CA VAL A 127 3.06 -8.07 3.25
C VAL A 127 4.19 -7.15 3.71
N ALA A 128 3.88 -6.10 4.48
CA ALA A 128 4.89 -5.22 5.08
C ALA A 128 4.32 -4.50 6.30
N VAL A 129 5.22 -4.15 7.24
CA VAL A 129 4.91 -3.33 8.42
C VAL A 129 5.93 -2.22 8.51
N TYR A 130 5.48 -0.99 8.70
CA TYR A 130 6.33 0.17 8.91
C TYR A 130 5.90 0.93 10.16
N SER A 131 6.87 1.43 10.92
CA SER A 131 6.60 2.23 12.11
C SER A 131 7.64 3.34 12.31
N ASP A 132 7.21 4.44 12.90
CA ASP A 132 8.04 5.53 13.38
C ASP A 132 8.27 5.49 14.90
N ALA A 133 7.84 4.42 15.56
CA ALA A 133 7.79 4.30 17.01
C ALA A 133 9.14 4.50 17.72
N ASP A 134 10.26 4.22 17.02
CA ASP A 134 11.61 4.41 17.57
C ASP A 134 12.01 5.89 17.68
N THR A 135 11.37 6.76 16.91
CA THR A 135 11.77 8.17 16.78
C THR A 135 10.70 9.14 17.28
N GLN A 136 9.46 8.68 17.44
CA GLN A 136 8.34 9.51 17.87
C GLN A 136 8.16 9.52 19.39
N PRO A 137 7.68 10.64 19.96
CA PRO A 137 7.32 10.72 21.36
C PRO A 137 6.20 9.72 21.72
N TYR A 138 6.11 9.40 23.02
CA TYR A 138 5.00 8.63 23.56
C TYR A 138 3.65 9.26 23.18
N LEU A 139 2.69 8.46 22.76
CA LEU A 139 1.37 8.82 22.20
C LEU A 139 1.38 9.49 20.82
N ALA A 140 2.51 9.53 20.12
CA ALA A 140 2.59 10.05 18.75
C ALA A 140 3.16 9.01 17.77
N LYS A 141 3.17 7.74 18.18
CA LYS A 141 3.73 6.63 17.40
C LYS A 141 2.69 6.09 16.42
N HIS A 142 3.15 5.72 15.23
CA HIS A 142 2.30 5.14 14.17
C HIS A 142 2.85 3.78 13.74
N VAL A 143 1.94 2.86 13.46
CA VAL A 143 2.26 1.59 12.78
C VAL A 143 1.34 1.43 11.59
N TYR A 144 1.93 1.16 10.43
CA TYR A 144 1.25 0.90 9.17
C TYR A 144 1.38 -0.57 8.82
N PHE A 145 0.25 -1.26 8.65
CA PHE A 145 0.17 -2.62 8.16
C PHE A 145 -0.27 -2.57 6.69
N PHE A 146 0.61 -2.98 5.80
CA PHE A 146 0.31 -3.09 4.37
C PHE A 146 -0.23 -4.49 4.11
N THR A 147 -1.47 -4.55 3.68
CA THR A 147 -2.19 -5.81 3.54
C THR A 147 -2.81 -5.98 2.15
N ILE A 148 -3.06 -7.22 1.78
CA ILE A 148 -3.77 -7.59 0.57
C ILE A 148 -4.91 -8.56 0.97
N ASN A 149 -6.12 -8.28 0.51
CA ASN A 149 -7.25 -9.15 0.70
C ASN A 149 -7.94 -9.40 -0.63
N SER A 150 -7.95 -10.65 -1.08
CA SER A 150 -8.50 -11.05 -2.38
C SER A 150 -7.92 -10.21 -3.55
N GLY A 151 -6.60 -9.97 -3.54
CA GLY A 151 -5.90 -9.18 -4.54
C GLY A 151 -6.06 -7.65 -4.39
N ILE A 152 -6.82 -7.17 -3.43
CA ILE A 152 -7.05 -5.75 -3.19
C ILE A 152 -6.13 -5.26 -2.07
N PRO A 153 -5.21 -4.29 -2.36
CA PRO A 153 -4.35 -3.73 -1.34
C PRO A 153 -5.13 -2.85 -0.36
N LYS A 154 -4.78 -2.93 0.92
CA LYS A 154 -5.31 -2.07 1.98
C LYS A 154 -4.20 -1.70 2.96
N VAL A 155 -4.22 -0.48 3.44
CA VAL A 155 -3.34 -0.01 4.51
C VAL A 155 -4.15 0.19 5.77
N LEU A 156 -3.72 -0.46 6.84
CA LEU A 156 -4.30 -0.27 8.17
C LEU A 156 -3.28 0.55 8.98
N VAL A 157 -3.76 1.49 9.75
CA VAL A 157 -2.92 2.30 10.62
C VAL A 157 -3.45 2.24 12.05
N THR A 158 -2.53 2.16 13.00
CA THR A 158 -2.81 2.34 14.43
C THR A 158 -1.88 3.40 15.00
N THR A 159 -2.39 4.17 15.95
CA THR A 159 -1.70 5.26 16.64
C THR A 159 -1.87 5.10 18.14
#